data_7e5bf784ece829df8afa2a527bfb7094
#
_entry.id   7e5bf784ece829df8afa2a527bfb7094
#
_cell.length_a   1.000
_cell.length_b   1.000
_cell.length_c   1.000
_cell.angle_alpha   90.00
_cell.angle_beta   90.00
_cell.angle_gamma   90.00
#
_symmetry.space_group_name_H-M   'P 1'
#
loop_
_entity.id
_entity.type
_entity.pdbx_description
1 polymer ?
#
loop_
_entity_poly.entity_id
_entity_poly.type
_entity_poly.pdbx_seq_one_letter_code
_entity_poly.pdbx_strand_id
1 'polypeptide(L)'
;MPLDITLVSRENVEVWHGLMPQIVSGVLQAQHTLIPLREILPGVTIYTREIESLDPINRRAVLSLGGEGDEVTLEADYLVIALGSVTDLSRFPGLTEHALQTKTIGDFIHLRNHLIEMLEAASVTTDPAERRRRLTFVVAGAGYAGVEIASEANEFLRASLRSYPMISPGELRMITVDILSRVLPTFSDRLANRVVERMRHRGIELRLGVGVKEATATAVLLTDGTRIETRSIVATVGIGTNPSDMSSWKILRTILSSSLNRKVCPSQSRTCIGSSWVMPCAR
;
A
#
# COMPACT_ATOMS: atom_id res chain seq x y z
N MET A 1 35.85 11.67 -4.98
CA MET A 1 35.91 11.58 -3.51
C MET A 1 35.11 10.35 -3.10
N PRO A 2 35.65 9.41 -2.32
CA PRO A 2 34.83 8.34 -1.77
C PRO A 2 33.78 8.96 -0.82
N LEU A 3 32.52 8.49 -0.94
CA LEU A 3 31.45 8.87 -0.03
C LEU A 3 31.36 7.83 1.07
N ASP A 4 31.25 8.27 2.31
CA ASP A 4 30.83 7.43 3.42
C ASP A 4 29.30 7.47 3.52
N ILE A 5 28.65 6.35 3.26
CA ILE A 5 27.19 6.27 3.18
C ILE A 5 26.67 5.51 4.38
N THR A 6 25.74 6.12 5.08
CA THR A 6 24.98 5.48 6.15
C THR A 6 23.51 5.41 5.77
N LEU A 7 22.94 4.20 5.84
CA LEU A 7 21.52 3.93 5.65
C LEU A 7 20.86 3.61 6.99
N VAL A 8 19.76 4.27 7.28
CA VAL A 8 18.88 3.90 8.40
C VAL A 8 17.58 3.37 7.82
N SER A 9 17.19 2.18 8.21
CA SER A 9 15.97 1.52 7.77
C SER A 9 15.33 0.72 8.92
N ARG A 10 14.01 0.66 9.00
CA ARG A 10 13.32 -0.23 9.95
C ARG A 10 13.54 -1.69 9.62
N GLU A 11 13.53 -1.99 8.33
CA GLU A 11 13.68 -3.35 7.82
C GLU A 11 15.13 -3.58 7.38
N ASN A 12 15.59 -4.81 7.49
CA ASN A 12 16.92 -5.23 7.00
C ASN A 12 16.89 -5.74 5.55
N VAL A 13 15.76 -5.60 4.90
CA VAL A 13 15.49 -6.06 3.54
C VAL A 13 14.92 -4.94 2.67
N GLU A 14 15.22 -4.99 1.39
CA GLU A 14 14.50 -4.27 0.36
C GLU A 14 13.34 -5.14 -0.14
N VAL A 15 12.18 -4.53 -0.35
CA VAL A 15 10.96 -5.20 -0.77
C VAL A 15 10.57 -4.76 -2.18
N TRP A 16 10.43 -5.71 -3.09
CA TRP A 16 9.88 -5.44 -4.41
C TRP A 16 8.36 -5.26 -4.36
N HIS A 17 7.92 -4.06 -4.02
CA HIS A 17 6.51 -3.71 -3.81
C HIS A 17 5.62 -4.06 -5.02
N GLY A 18 6.11 -3.91 -6.24
CA GLY A 18 5.37 -4.24 -7.47
C GLY A 18 5.05 -5.73 -7.64
N LEU A 19 5.68 -6.62 -6.87
CA LEU A 19 5.44 -8.06 -6.90
C LEU A 19 4.62 -8.56 -5.71
N MET A 20 4.30 -7.70 -4.74
CA MET A 20 3.55 -8.12 -3.54
C MET A 20 2.13 -8.64 -3.85
N PRO A 21 1.37 -8.10 -4.82
CA PRO A 21 0.06 -8.67 -5.17
C PRO A 21 0.10 -10.16 -5.54
N GLN A 22 1.18 -10.65 -6.16
CA GLN A 22 1.37 -12.04 -6.52
C GLN A 22 1.54 -12.99 -5.31
N ILE A 23 1.84 -12.43 -4.12
CA ILE A 23 1.82 -13.21 -2.86
C ILE A 23 0.39 -13.64 -2.53
N VAL A 24 -0.60 -12.78 -2.83
CA VAL A 24 -2.02 -13.10 -2.57
C VAL A 24 -2.47 -14.31 -3.38
N SER A 25 -2.13 -14.35 -4.67
CA SER A 25 -2.46 -15.50 -5.53
C SER A 25 -1.56 -16.73 -5.27
N GLY A 26 -0.44 -16.53 -4.58
CA GLY A 26 0.55 -17.60 -4.34
C GLY A 26 1.41 -17.94 -5.55
N VAL A 27 1.37 -17.12 -6.59
CA VAL A 27 2.29 -17.21 -7.75
C VAL A 27 3.72 -16.97 -7.28
N LEU A 28 3.91 -16.04 -6.32
CA LEU A 28 5.18 -15.81 -5.66
C LEU A 28 5.09 -16.13 -4.17
N GLN A 29 6.16 -16.71 -3.64
CA GLN A 29 6.35 -16.82 -2.19
C GLN A 29 6.94 -15.51 -1.67
N ALA A 30 6.55 -15.10 -0.45
CA ALA A 30 6.94 -13.82 0.14
C ALA A 30 8.47 -13.62 0.15
N GLN A 31 9.25 -14.67 0.46
CA GLN A 31 10.70 -14.58 0.49
C GLN A 31 11.35 -14.22 -0.85
N HIS A 32 10.68 -14.49 -1.97
CA HIS A 32 11.19 -14.15 -3.30
C HIS A 32 11.03 -12.68 -3.67
N THR A 33 10.33 -11.91 -2.83
CA THR A 33 10.18 -10.44 -2.99
C THR A 33 11.12 -9.65 -2.10
N LEU A 34 11.97 -10.33 -1.32
CA LEU A 34 12.87 -9.76 -0.34
C LEU A 34 14.33 -9.89 -0.79
N ILE A 35 15.10 -8.83 -0.60
CA ILE A 35 16.53 -8.83 -0.83
C ILE A 35 17.22 -8.23 0.41
N PRO A 36 18.15 -8.94 1.06
CA PRO A 36 18.88 -8.41 2.21
C PRO A 36 19.65 -7.15 1.85
N LEU A 37 19.45 -6.05 2.59
CA LEU A 37 20.11 -4.77 2.32
C LEU A 37 21.63 -4.88 2.34
N ARG A 38 22.19 -5.70 3.24
CA ARG A 38 23.65 -5.88 3.37
C ARG A 38 24.28 -6.63 2.19
N GLU A 39 23.49 -7.37 1.42
CA GLU A 39 23.95 -8.04 0.20
C GLU A 39 24.01 -7.09 -1.00
N ILE A 40 23.02 -6.18 -1.11
CA ILE A 40 22.93 -5.27 -2.27
C ILE A 40 23.67 -3.94 -2.07
N LEU A 41 24.07 -3.64 -0.83
CA LEU A 41 24.75 -2.39 -0.46
C LEU A 41 26.11 -2.66 0.21
N PRO A 42 27.07 -3.29 -0.49
CA PRO A 42 28.39 -3.51 0.07
C PRO A 42 29.10 -2.17 0.35
N GLY A 43 29.72 -2.04 1.52
CA GLY A 43 30.43 -0.83 1.92
C GLY A 43 29.54 0.29 2.49
N VAL A 44 28.24 0.10 2.63
CA VAL A 44 27.33 1.00 3.30
C VAL A 44 27.17 0.61 4.77
N THR A 45 27.27 1.59 5.67
CA THR A 45 26.93 1.37 7.09
C THR A 45 25.42 1.33 7.25
N ILE A 46 24.87 0.21 7.75
CA ILE A 46 23.41 0.01 7.85
C ILE A 46 22.99 -0.12 9.31
N TYR A 47 22.11 0.78 9.74
CA TYR A 47 21.37 0.71 11.00
C TYR A 47 19.95 0.22 10.74
N THR A 48 19.61 -0.96 11.26
CA THR A 48 18.24 -1.50 11.21
C THR A 48 17.50 -1.07 12.47
N ARG A 49 17.01 0.17 12.47
CA ARG A 49 16.39 0.83 13.61
C ARG A 49 15.34 1.83 13.17
N GLU A 50 14.45 2.21 14.09
CA GLU A 50 13.58 3.36 13.92
C GLU A 50 14.33 4.66 14.22
N ILE A 51 13.95 5.71 13.49
CA ILE A 51 14.41 7.06 13.75
C ILE A 51 13.47 7.67 14.78
N GLU A 52 13.99 8.01 15.96
CA GLU A 52 13.22 8.63 17.04
C GLU A 52 13.04 10.13 16.80
N SER A 53 14.09 10.78 16.35
CA SER A 53 14.01 12.19 15.99
C SER A 53 14.89 12.52 14.77
N LEU A 54 14.45 13.50 14.01
CA LEU A 54 15.13 13.97 12.81
C LEU A 54 15.20 15.49 12.81
N ASP A 55 16.41 16.02 12.71
CA ASP A 55 16.69 17.46 12.51
C ASP A 55 17.24 17.68 11.10
N PRO A 56 16.39 18.05 10.12
CA PRO A 56 16.83 18.26 8.75
C PRO A 56 17.72 19.50 8.57
N ILE A 57 17.62 20.47 9.45
CA ILE A 57 18.42 21.70 9.38
C ILE A 57 19.87 21.41 9.72
N ASN A 58 20.10 20.71 10.83
CA ASN A 58 21.42 20.33 11.29
C ASN A 58 21.88 18.97 10.71
N ARG A 59 21.05 18.33 9.87
CA ARG A 59 21.31 17.04 9.24
C ARG A 59 21.66 15.95 10.26
N ARG A 60 20.86 15.90 11.34
CA ARG A 60 21.04 15.01 12.48
C ARG A 60 19.85 14.04 12.59
N ALA A 61 20.13 12.79 12.89
CA ALA A 61 19.14 11.77 13.20
C ALA A 61 19.51 11.08 14.52
N VAL A 62 18.51 10.82 15.37
CA VAL A 62 18.66 10.05 16.61
C VAL A 62 17.96 8.71 16.45
N LEU A 63 18.67 7.64 16.78
CA LEU A 63 18.21 6.26 16.70
C LEU A 63 18.26 5.63 18.08
N SER A 64 17.23 4.88 18.48
CA SER A 64 17.31 4.00 19.64
C SER A 64 17.98 2.67 19.30
N LEU A 65 18.91 2.23 20.14
CA LEU A 65 19.54 0.91 20.00
C LEU A 65 18.77 -0.21 20.75
N GLY A 66 17.66 0.14 21.42
CA GLY A 66 16.77 -0.83 22.07
C GLY A 66 17.04 -1.08 23.56
N GLY A 67 18.03 -0.40 24.18
CA GLY A 67 18.26 -0.33 25.61
C GLY A 67 17.78 1.00 26.20
N GLU A 68 17.45 1.04 27.47
CA GLU A 68 17.08 2.27 28.16
C GLU A 68 18.29 3.25 28.17
N GLY A 69 18.18 4.35 27.43
CA GLY A 69 19.25 5.36 27.28
C GLY A 69 20.31 5.05 26.22
N ASP A 70 20.19 3.97 25.46
CA ASP A 70 21.08 3.64 24.35
C ASP A 70 20.62 4.32 23.05
N GLU A 71 21.07 5.56 22.87
CA GLU A 71 20.80 6.33 21.65
C GLU A 71 22.09 6.54 20.85
N VAL A 72 21.95 6.52 19.52
CA VAL A 72 23.00 6.94 18.59
C VAL A 72 22.54 8.15 17.83
N THR A 73 23.33 9.21 17.91
CA THR A 73 23.16 10.40 17.09
C THR A 73 24.05 10.30 15.85
N LEU A 74 23.43 10.37 14.69
CA LEU A 74 24.11 10.44 13.39
C LEU A 74 24.09 11.87 12.88
N GLU A 75 25.24 12.35 12.41
CA GLU A 75 25.40 13.65 11.75
C GLU A 75 25.99 13.40 10.36
N ALA A 76 25.59 14.19 9.37
CA ALA A 76 26.01 14.02 8.00
C ALA A 76 26.20 15.35 7.26
N ASP A 77 27.05 15.37 6.23
CA ASP A 77 27.19 16.52 5.33
C ASP A 77 25.96 16.66 4.42
N TYR A 78 25.33 15.54 4.07
CA TYR A 78 24.13 15.47 3.26
C TYR A 78 23.13 14.51 3.89
N LEU A 79 21.86 14.92 3.96
CA LEU A 79 20.77 14.10 4.48
C LEU A 79 19.72 13.87 3.39
N VAL A 80 19.43 12.60 3.12
CA VAL A 80 18.34 12.19 2.24
C VAL A 80 17.21 11.62 3.08
N ILE A 81 16.02 12.22 3.01
CA ILE A 81 14.83 11.79 3.74
C ILE A 81 13.95 10.99 2.78
N ALA A 82 13.82 9.68 3.04
CA ALA A 82 13.07 8.74 2.21
C ALA A 82 12.24 7.78 3.08
N LEU A 83 11.45 8.34 4.01
CA LEU A 83 10.68 7.58 5.02
C LEU A 83 9.44 6.88 4.47
N GLY A 84 9.18 7.02 3.17
CA GLY A 84 8.07 6.37 2.49
C GLY A 84 6.71 6.95 2.87
N SER A 85 5.68 6.12 2.78
CA SER A 85 4.29 6.49 3.10
C SER A 85 3.69 5.48 4.07
N VAL A 86 2.65 5.90 4.78
CA VAL A 86 1.85 5.05 5.65
C VAL A 86 0.42 4.91 5.11
N THR A 87 -0.30 3.92 5.57
CA THR A 87 -1.74 3.84 5.36
C THR A 87 -2.44 4.67 6.43
N ASP A 88 -3.17 5.70 6.03
CA ASP A 88 -4.01 6.52 6.90
C ASP A 88 -5.48 6.33 6.51
N LEU A 89 -6.18 5.52 7.28
CA LEU A 89 -7.60 5.22 7.10
C LEU A 89 -8.51 6.06 8.02
N SER A 90 -7.97 7.00 8.78
CA SER A 90 -8.71 7.81 9.76
C SER A 90 -9.90 8.59 9.17
N ARG A 91 -9.83 8.87 7.86
CA ARG A 91 -10.91 9.56 7.12
C ARG A 91 -12.08 8.65 6.76
N PHE A 92 -11.96 7.34 6.99
CA PHE A 92 -12.93 6.35 6.59
C PHE A 92 -13.41 5.59 7.82
N PRO A 93 -14.55 5.98 8.43
CA PRO A 93 -15.07 5.34 9.65
C PRO A 93 -15.12 3.81 9.51
N GLY A 94 -14.54 3.12 10.49
CA GLY A 94 -14.50 1.66 10.57
C GLY A 94 -13.52 0.95 9.62
N LEU A 95 -12.86 1.64 8.68
CA LEU A 95 -11.85 0.98 7.83
C LEU A 95 -10.58 0.66 8.61
N THR A 96 -10.20 1.46 9.59
CA THR A 96 -9.02 1.19 10.42
C THR A 96 -9.17 -0.13 11.19
N GLU A 97 -10.39 -0.41 11.68
CA GLU A 97 -10.71 -1.55 12.53
C GLU A 97 -11.06 -2.82 11.74
N HIS A 98 -11.63 -2.66 10.54
CA HIS A 98 -12.27 -3.77 9.82
C HIS A 98 -11.66 -4.07 8.45
N ALA A 99 -10.78 -3.21 7.92
CA ALA A 99 -10.19 -3.46 6.61
C ALA A 99 -8.82 -4.16 6.72
N LEU A 100 -8.59 -5.09 5.81
CA LEU A 100 -7.29 -5.68 5.55
C LEU A 100 -6.42 -4.65 4.83
N GLN A 101 -5.26 -4.37 5.36
CA GLN A 101 -4.29 -3.47 4.77
C GLN A 101 -3.43 -4.18 3.73
N THR A 102 -2.69 -3.40 2.92
CA THR A 102 -1.89 -3.91 1.80
C THR A 102 -0.60 -3.10 1.64
N LYS A 103 0.08 -2.83 2.75
CA LYS A 103 1.29 -2.01 2.77
C LYS A 103 2.56 -2.82 2.98
N THR A 104 2.51 -3.82 3.84
CA THR A 104 3.65 -4.65 4.22
C THR A 104 3.50 -6.08 3.68
N ILE A 105 4.60 -6.83 3.63
CA ILE A 105 4.55 -8.27 3.29
C ILE A 105 3.64 -9.04 4.23
N GLY A 106 3.67 -8.69 5.53
CA GLY A 106 2.77 -9.28 6.52
C GLY A 106 1.30 -9.08 6.15
N ASP A 107 0.93 -7.91 5.64
CA ASP A 107 -0.44 -7.62 5.19
C ASP A 107 -0.85 -8.53 4.03
N PHE A 108 0.03 -8.76 3.05
CA PHE A 108 -0.27 -9.63 1.91
C PHE A 108 -0.40 -11.10 2.30
N ILE A 109 0.45 -11.59 3.22
CA ILE A 109 0.32 -12.93 3.80
C ILE A 109 -0.99 -13.04 4.58
N HIS A 110 -1.32 -12.03 5.39
CA HIS A 110 -2.57 -11.99 6.14
C HIS A 110 -3.78 -11.98 5.22
N LEU A 111 -3.76 -11.15 4.17
CA LEU A 111 -4.82 -11.13 3.15
C LEU A 111 -5.01 -12.51 2.51
N ARG A 112 -3.92 -13.16 2.07
CA ARG A 112 -3.99 -14.51 1.51
C ARG A 112 -4.63 -15.50 2.48
N ASN A 113 -4.19 -15.52 3.73
CA ASN A 113 -4.72 -16.42 4.76
C ASN A 113 -6.20 -16.15 5.02
N HIS A 114 -6.60 -14.87 5.07
CA HIS A 114 -7.99 -14.47 5.21
C HIS A 114 -8.86 -14.98 4.04
N LEU A 115 -8.38 -14.90 2.78
CA LEU A 115 -9.13 -15.44 1.63
C LEU A 115 -9.37 -16.93 1.77
N ILE A 116 -8.38 -17.69 2.24
CA ILE A 116 -8.50 -19.12 2.51
C ILE A 116 -9.51 -19.36 3.62
N GLU A 117 -9.39 -18.65 4.75
CA GLU A 117 -10.31 -18.75 5.87
C GLU A 117 -11.77 -18.50 5.45
N MET A 118 -12.02 -17.53 4.58
CA MET A 118 -13.37 -17.26 4.08
C MET A 118 -13.92 -18.42 3.26
N LEU A 119 -13.12 -19.08 2.42
CA LEU A 119 -13.53 -20.26 1.69
C LEU A 119 -13.81 -21.46 2.62
N GLU A 120 -12.90 -21.72 3.57
CA GLU A 120 -13.08 -22.79 4.56
C GLU A 120 -14.36 -22.59 5.37
N ALA A 121 -14.55 -21.40 5.90
CA ALA A 121 -15.72 -21.08 6.70
C ALA A 121 -17.03 -21.09 5.85
N ALA A 122 -17.00 -20.62 4.61
CA ALA A 122 -18.16 -20.67 3.72
C ALA A 122 -18.55 -22.11 3.36
N SER A 123 -17.58 -23.02 3.23
CA SER A 123 -17.83 -24.43 2.87
C SER A 123 -18.70 -25.17 3.88
N VAL A 124 -18.62 -24.77 5.16
CA VAL A 124 -19.35 -25.40 6.28
C VAL A 124 -20.51 -24.54 6.82
N THR A 125 -20.64 -23.30 6.37
CA THR A 125 -21.70 -22.38 6.83
C THR A 125 -23.05 -22.78 6.25
N THR A 126 -24.04 -23.03 7.11
CA THR A 126 -25.42 -23.39 6.73
C THR A 126 -26.34 -22.17 6.58
N ASP A 127 -26.02 -21.03 7.22
CA ASP A 127 -26.76 -19.77 7.04
C ASP A 127 -26.43 -19.14 5.68
N PRO A 128 -27.42 -19.02 4.77
CA PRO A 128 -27.19 -18.47 3.45
C PRO A 128 -26.74 -17.01 3.45
N ALA A 129 -27.15 -16.21 4.45
CA ALA A 129 -26.76 -14.80 4.55
C ALA A 129 -25.29 -14.69 4.97
N GLU A 130 -24.88 -15.45 5.98
CA GLU A 130 -23.49 -15.48 6.43
C GLU A 130 -22.56 -16.07 5.36
N ARG A 131 -22.98 -17.14 4.68
CA ARG A 131 -22.25 -17.72 3.54
C ARG A 131 -22.01 -16.68 2.44
N ARG A 132 -23.02 -15.89 2.11
CA ARG A 132 -22.91 -14.80 1.12
C ARG A 132 -21.92 -13.73 1.58
N ARG A 133 -21.91 -13.33 2.86
CA ARG A 133 -20.96 -12.38 3.43
C ARG A 133 -19.53 -12.86 3.28
N ARG A 134 -19.27 -14.15 3.52
CA ARG A 134 -17.94 -14.78 3.43
C ARG A 134 -17.43 -14.89 2.00
N LEU A 135 -18.33 -15.05 1.02
CA LEU A 135 -18.00 -15.16 -0.39
C LEU A 135 -18.08 -13.84 -1.16
N THR A 136 -18.32 -12.73 -0.47
CA THR A 136 -18.27 -11.38 -1.04
C THR A 136 -17.02 -10.66 -0.54
N PHE A 137 -16.19 -10.20 -1.48
CA PHE A 137 -14.92 -9.52 -1.23
C PHE A 137 -14.98 -8.12 -1.82
N VAL A 138 -14.64 -7.10 -1.03
CA VAL A 138 -14.66 -5.70 -1.44
C VAL A 138 -13.26 -5.12 -1.39
N VAL A 139 -12.79 -4.57 -2.50
CA VAL A 139 -11.54 -3.82 -2.60
C VAL A 139 -11.87 -2.33 -2.72
N ALA A 140 -11.47 -1.55 -1.73
CA ALA A 140 -11.63 -0.10 -1.70
C ALA A 140 -10.42 0.57 -2.37
N GLY A 141 -10.65 1.13 -3.56
CA GLY A 141 -9.66 1.75 -4.44
C GLY A 141 -9.51 1.01 -5.77
N ALA A 142 -9.49 1.74 -6.88
CA ALA A 142 -9.25 1.25 -8.24
C ALA A 142 -7.99 1.89 -8.88
N GLY A 143 -7.03 2.30 -8.05
CA GLY A 143 -5.68 2.64 -8.45
C GLY A 143 -4.85 1.39 -8.78
N TYR A 144 -3.53 1.53 -8.91
CA TYR A 144 -2.62 0.40 -9.22
C TYR A 144 -2.80 -0.78 -8.28
N ALA A 145 -2.60 -0.55 -6.99
CA ALA A 145 -2.69 -1.61 -5.98
C ALA A 145 -4.07 -2.27 -5.97
N GLY A 146 -5.15 -1.48 -6.05
CA GLY A 146 -6.51 -2.02 -6.01
C GLY A 146 -6.84 -2.90 -7.21
N VAL A 147 -6.44 -2.51 -8.42
CA VAL A 147 -6.64 -3.31 -9.64
C VAL A 147 -5.84 -4.62 -9.57
N GLU A 148 -4.57 -4.55 -9.15
CA GLU A 148 -3.71 -5.73 -9.05
C GLU A 148 -4.21 -6.69 -7.98
N ILE A 149 -4.48 -6.19 -6.77
CA ILE A 149 -4.96 -7.02 -5.65
C ILE A 149 -6.31 -7.65 -5.96
N ALA A 150 -7.27 -6.88 -6.51
CA ALA A 150 -8.57 -7.43 -6.89
C ALA A 150 -8.43 -8.53 -7.97
N SER A 151 -7.50 -8.35 -8.91
CA SER A 151 -7.25 -9.33 -9.96
C SER A 151 -6.61 -10.61 -9.41
N GLU A 152 -5.55 -10.49 -8.61
CA GLU A 152 -4.84 -11.61 -8.01
C GLU A 152 -5.72 -12.39 -7.00
N ALA A 153 -6.45 -11.66 -6.14
CA ALA A 153 -7.38 -12.28 -5.20
C ALA A 153 -8.52 -13.02 -5.92
N ASN A 154 -9.10 -12.42 -6.96
CA ASN A 154 -10.17 -13.05 -7.75
C ASN A 154 -9.68 -14.32 -8.48
N GLU A 155 -8.48 -14.27 -9.06
CA GLU A 155 -7.86 -15.43 -9.73
C GLU A 155 -7.62 -16.56 -8.72
N PHE A 156 -7.02 -16.23 -7.58
CA PHE A 156 -6.76 -17.16 -6.49
C PHE A 156 -8.05 -17.84 -6.00
N LEU A 157 -9.07 -17.04 -5.68
CA LEU A 157 -10.35 -17.56 -5.17
C LEU A 157 -11.03 -18.48 -6.19
N ARG A 158 -11.09 -18.08 -7.46
CA ARG A 158 -11.71 -18.91 -8.52
C ARG A 158 -10.93 -20.18 -8.79
N ALA A 159 -9.61 -20.13 -8.81
CA ALA A 159 -8.77 -21.32 -8.97
C ALA A 159 -8.90 -22.26 -7.78
N SER A 160 -9.11 -21.74 -6.57
CA SER A 160 -9.27 -22.54 -5.35
C SER A 160 -10.59 -23.29 -5.29
N LEU A 161 -11.65 -22.85 -6.02
CA LEU A 161 -12.98 -23.50 -5.99
C LEU A 161 -12.95 -24.99 -6.35
N ARG A 162 -11.97 -25.42 -7.13
CA ARG A 162 -11.77 -26.87 -7.41
C ARG A 162 -11.57 -27.71 -6.15
N SER A 163 -11.06 -27.10 -5.07
CA SER A 163 -10.87 -27.74 -3.76
C SER A 163 -12.07 -27.56 -2.83
N TYR A 164 -13.05 -26.74 -3.21
CA TYR A 164 -14.27 -26.45 -2.44
C TYR A 164 -15.53 -26.76 -3.24
N PRO A 165 -15.83 -28.06 -3.50
CA PRO A 165 -16.95 -28.46 -4.37
C PRO A 165 -18.32 -28.03 -3.85
N MET A 166 -18.42 -27.67 -2.56
CA MET A 166 -19.62 -27.14 -1.93
C MET A 166 -19.89 -25.66 -2.28
N ILE A 167 -18.95 -24.97 -2.93
CA ILE A 167 -19.09 -23.56 -3.30
C ILE A 167 -19.24 -23.45 -4.81
N SER A 168 -20.41 -22.97 -5.26
CA SER A 168 -20.64 -22.71 -6.68
C SER A 168 -19.89 -21.46 -7.15
N PRO A 169 -19.30 -21.44 -8.36
CA PRO A 169 -18.58 -20.27 -8.87
C PRO A 169 -19.40 -18.98 -8.90
N GLY A 170 -20.73 -19.07 -9.03
CA GLY A 170 -21.65 -17.93 -9.01
C GLY A 170 -21.88 -17.31 -7.63
N GLU A 171 -21.53 -18.00 -6.55
CA GLU A 171 -21.64 -17.46 -5.18
C GLU A 171 -20.51 -16.48 -4.86
N LEU A 172 -19.38 -16.60 -5.57
CA LEU A 172 -18.19 -15.79 -5.32
C LEU A 172 -18.31 -14.43 -6.01
N ARG A 173 -18.22 -13.36 -5.21
CA ARG A 173 -18.30 -11.99 -5.67
C ARG A 173 -17.04 -11.20 -5.30
N MET A 174 -16.38 -10.65 -6.31
CA MET A 174 -15.29 -9.69 -6.16
C MET A 174 -15.78 -8.32 -6.63
N ILE A 175 -15.71 -7.32 -5.76
CA ILE A 175 -16.23 -5.97 -6.02
C ILE A 175 -15.10 -4.98 -5.78
N THR A 176 -14.79 -4.13 -6.77
CA THR A 176 -13.88 -2.99 -6.60
C THR A 176 -14.67 -1.70 -6.58
N VAL A 177 -14.43 -0.87 -5.58
CA VAL A 177 -15.13 0.41 -5.35
C VAL A 177 -14.13 1.56 -5.43
N ASP A 178 -14.44 2.61 -6.19
CA ASP A 178 -13.63 3.84 -6.19
C ASP A 178 -14.51 5.08 -6.35
N ILE A 179 -14.16 6.15 -5.62
CA ILE A 179 -14.83 7.46 -5.71
C ILE A 179 -14.60 8.10 -7.08
N LEU A 180 -13.52 7.77 -7.76
CA LEU A 180 -13.27 8.23 -9.13
C LEU A 180 -14.09 7.39 -10.11
N SER A 181 -14.55 8.05 -11.18
CA SER A 181 -15.36 7.42 -12.23
C SER A 181 -14.56 6.51 -13.18
N ARG A 182 -13.24 6.34 -12.94
CA ARG A 182 -12.34 5.52 -13.79
C ARG A 182 -11.32 4.77 -12.95
N VAL A 183 -10.89 3.64 -13.45
CA VAL A 183 -9.74 2.91 -12.91
C VAL A 183 -8.43 3.55 -13.39
N LEU A 184 -7.34 3.35 -12.64
CA LEU A 184 -5.98 3.77 -13.05
C LEU A 184 -5.94 5.21 -13.59
N PRO A 185 -6.30 6.23 -12.79
CA PRO A 185 -6.55 7.60 -13.25
C PRO A 185 -5.34 8.27 -13.92
N THR A 186 -4.13 7.78 -13.68
CA THR A 186 -2.88 8.30 -14.24
C THR A 186 -2.53 7.72 -15.60
N PHE A 187 -3.23 6.67 -16.06
CA PHE A 187 -3.02 6.07 -17.39
C PHE A 187 -3.90 6.69 -18.47
N SER A 188 -3.55 6.41 -19.75
CA SER A 188 -4.38 6.77 -20.87
C SER A 188 -5.74 6.07 -20.84
N ASP A 189 -6.77 6.72 -21.40
CA ASP A 189 -8.12 6.16 -21.46
C ASP A 189 -8.16 4.80 -22.16
N ARG A 190 -7.37 4.63 -23.21
CA ARG A 190 -7.26 3.34 -23.93
C ARG A 190 -6.84 2.21 -23.00
N LEU A 191 -5.84 2.44 -22.15
CA LEU A 191 -5.34 1.41 -21.22
C LEU A 191 -6.35 1.18 -20.09
N ALA A 192 -6.87 2.25 -19.47
CA ALA A 192 -7.87 2.15 -18.41
C ALA A 192 -9.12 1.37 -18.87
N ASN A 193 -9.65 1.67 -20.07
CA ASN A 193 -10.80 0.96 -20.62
C ASN A 193 -10.51 -0.52 -20.86
N ARG A 194 -9.32 -0.85 -21.38
CA ARG A 194 -8.90 -2.25 -21.55
C ARG A 194 -8.82 -3.01 -20.23
N VAL A 195 -8.37 -2.35 -19.15
CA VAL A 195 -8.34 -2.94 -17.82
C VAL A 195 -9.76 -3.17 -17.30
N VAL A 196 -10.68 -2.20 -17.46
CA VAL A 196 -12.09 -2.36 -17.10
C VAL A 196 -12.71 -3.56 -17.80
N GLU A 197 -12.52 -3.69 -19.10
CA GLU A 197 -13.03 -4.84 -19.88
C GLU A 197 -12.48 -6.17 -19.35
N ARG A 198 -11.19 -6.23 -19.07
CA ARG A 198 -10.54 -7.43 -18.52
C ARG A 198 -11.04 -7.78 -17.13
N MET A 199 -11.19 -6.81 -16.24
CA MET A 199 -11.71 -7.04 -14.89
C MET A 199 -13.16 -7.57 -14.95
N ARG A 200 -14.02 -6.93 -15.76
CA ARG A 200 -15.40 -7.40 -15.96
C ARG A 200 -15.48 -8.79 -16.56
N HIS A 201 -14.68 -9.08 -17.57
CA HIS A 201 -14.60 -10.41 -18.19
C HIS A 201 -14.19 -11.51 -17.19
N ARG A 202 -13.38 -11.15 -16.20
CA ARG A 202 -13.00 -12.06 -15.09
C ARG A 202 -14.03 -12.12 -13.97
N GLY A 203 -15.17 -11.44 -14.10
CA GLY A 203 -16.27 -11.45 -13.13
C GLY A 203 -16.03 -10.53 -11.93
N ILE A 204 -15.17 -9.50 -12.07
CA ILE A 204 -15.00 -8.46 -11.06
C ILE A 204 -16.02 -7.36 -11.29
N GLU A 205 -16.86 -7.09 -10.28
CA GLU A 205 -17.80 -5.98 -10.29
C GLU A 205 -17.06 -4.67 -10.03
N LEU A 206 -17.31 -3.66 -10.87
CA LEU A 206 -16.73 -2.32 -10.70
C LEU A 206 -17.82 -1.33 -10.29
N ARG A 207 -17.64 -0.69 -9.15
CA ARG A 207 -18.47 0.40 -8.61
C ARG A 207 -17.64 1.68 -8.60
N LEU A 208 -17.66 2.38 -9.74
CA LEU A 208 -16.90 3.62 -9.95
C LEU A 208 -17.78 4.84 -9.78
N GLY A 209 -17.21 5.97 -9.32
CA GLY A 209 -17.94 7.18 -8.97
C GLY A 209 -18.63 7.12 -7.60
N VAL A 210 -18.34 6.07 -6.81
CA VAL A 210 -18.86 5.90 -5.45
C VAL A 210 -17.72 5.46 -4.52
N GLY A 211 -17.63 6.09 -3.36
CA GLY A 211 -16.59 5.79 -2.36
C GLY A 211 -17.12 4.94 -1.22
N VAL A 212 -16.23 4.43 -0.40
CA VAL A 212 -16.56 3.86 0.90
C VAL A 212 -16.88 5.00 1.86
N LYS A 213 -18.08 4.95 2.48
CA LYS A 213 -18.52 5.89 3.50
C LYS A 213 -18.18 5.38 4.90
N GLU A 214 -18.43 4.11 5.13
CA GLU A 214 -18.25 3.45 6.43
C GLU A 214 -18.05 1.96 6.24
N ALA A 215 -17.31 1.33 7.15
CA ALA A 215 -17.14 -0.11 7.22
C ALA A 215 -17.49 -0.65 8.61
N THR A 216 -18.00 -1.86 8.63
CA THR A 216 -18.25 -2.64 9.85
C THR A 216 -17.69 -4.05 9.68
N ALA A 217 -17.68 -4.85 10.74
CA ALA A 217 -17.22 -6.24 10.67
C ALA A 217 -18.02 -7.12 9.66
N THR A 218 -19.16 -6.65 9.16
CA THR A 218 -20.06 -7.46 8.31
C THR A 218 -20.55 -6.76 7.04
N ALA A 219 -20.18 -5.50 6.83
CA ALA A 219 -20.66 -4.74 5.67
C ALA A 219 -19.82 -3.50 5.38
N VAL A 220 -19.93 -3.04 4.14
CA VAL A 220 -19.47 -1.73 3.68
C VAL A 220 -20.69 -0.89 3.26
N LEU A 221 -20.77 0.33 3.73
CA LEU A 221 -21.71 1.34 3.26
C LEU A 221 -21.01 2.26 2.27
N LEU A 222 -21.58 2.44 1.09
CA LEU A 222 -21.06 3.33 0.05
C LEU A 222 -21.66 4.74 0.16
N THR A 223 -21.05 5.70 -0.51
CA THR A 223 -21.49 7.11 -0.50
C THR A 223 -22.84 7.34 -1.19
N ASP A 224 -23.26 6.42 -2.06
CA ASP A 224 -24.59 6.42 -2.70
C ASP A 224 -25.69 5.77 -1.86
N GLY A 225 -25.39 5.33 -0.63
CA GLY A 225 -26.28 4.63 0.26
C GLY A 225 -26.34 3.09 0.04
N THR A 226 -25.67 2.56 -0.96
CA THR A 226 -25.60 1.12 -1.17
C THR A 226 -24.87 0.43 -0.02
N ARG A 227 -25.48 -0.60 0.55
CA ARG A 227 -24.88 -1.46 1.56
C ARG A 227 -24.46 -2.80 0.93
N ILE A 228 -23.20 -3.16 1.08
CA ILE A 228 -22.64 -4.42 0.61
C ILE A 228 -22.33 -5.29 1.83
N GLU A 229 -23.04 -6.40 1.97
CA GLU A 229 -22.77 -7.38 3.02
C GLU A 229 -21.50 -8.18 2.68
N THR A 230 -20.50 -8.12 3.57
CA THR A 230 -19.17 -8.75 3.38
C THR A 230 -18.45 -8.92 4.70
N ARG A 231 -17.58 -9.93 4.79
CA ARG A 231 -16.58 -10.13 5.84
C ARG A 231 -15.18 -9.67 5.42
N SER A 232 -15.03 -9.28 4.14
CA SER A 232 -13.72 -9.05 3.53
C SER A 232 -13.68 -7.68 2.87
N ILE A 233 -13.03 -6.73 3.54
CA ILE A 233 -12.79 -5.39 3.04
C ILE A 233 -11.27 -5.21 2.93
N VAL A 234 -10.77 -4.94 1.73
CA VAL A 234 -9.35 -4.67 1.48
C VAL A 234 -9.18 -3.19 1.19
N ALA A 235 -8.38 -2.50 1.99
CA ALA A 235 -8.11 -1.08 1.79
C ALA A 235 -6.86 -0.87 0.94
N THR A 236 -7.03 -0.28 -0.24
CA THR A 236 -5.94 0.21 -1.11
C THR A 236 -5.98 1.72 -1.26
N VAL A 237 -6.78 2.37 -0.42
CA VAL A 237 -6.93 3.83 -0.26
C VAL A 237 -6.17 4.29 0.99
N GLY A 238 -6.09 5.61 1.19
CA GLY A 238 -5.53 6.16 2.43
C GLY A 238 -4.01 6.23 2.43
N ILE A 239 -3.36 6.56 1.31
CA ILE A 239 -1.93 6.84 1.31
C ILE A 239 -1.71 8.18 2.02
N GLY A 240 -1.00 8.14 3.14
CA GLY A 240 -0.59 9.28 3.93
C GLY A 240 0.93 9.44 3.96
N THR A 241 1.40 10.65 4.28
CA THR A 241 2.82 10.88 4.61
C THR A 241 3.14 10.25 5.96
N ASN A 242 4.37 9.77 6.12
CA ASN A 242 4.83 9.26 7.40
C ASN A 242 4.73 10.40 8.46
N PRO A 243 4.12 10.18 9.65
CA PRO A 243 4.01 11.21 10.69
C PRO A 243 5.36 11.79 11.13
N SER A 244 6.43 11.01 11.10
CA SER A 244 7.80 11.48 11.34
C SER A 244 8.28 12.48 10.28
N ASP A 245 7.69 12.47 9.08
CA ASP A 245 7.90 13.47 8.04
C ASP A 245 7.17 14.78 8.33
N MET A 246 6.03 14.76 9.02
CA MET A 246 5.17 15.95 9.10
C MET A 246 5.81 17.11 9.86
N SER A 247 6.60 16.86 10.89
CA SER A 247 7.40 17.90 11.56
C SER A 247 8.54 18.40 10.66
N SER A 248 9.19 17.47 9.94
CA SER A 248 10.25 17.73 8.98
C SER A 248 9.75 18.42 7.71
N TRP A 249 8.54 18.08 7.22
CA TRP A 249 7.90 18.68 6.05
C TRP A 249 7.54 20.16 6.25
N LYS A 250 7.10 20.56 7.41
CA LYS A 250 6.87 21.99 7.72
C LYS A 250 8.17 22.78 7.60
N ILE A 251 9.27 22.21 8.07
CA ILE A 251 10.60 22.80 8.00
C ILE A 251 11.12 22.80 6.56
N LEU A 252 11.03 21.67 5.83
CA LEU A 252 11.44 21.56 4.42
C LEU A 252 10.64 22.48 3.50
N ARG A 253 9.33 22.61 3.69
CA ARG A 253 8.51 23.55 2.93
C ARG A 253 8.91 25.00 3.19
N THR A 254 9.32 25.31 4.41
CA THR A 254 9.84 26.64 4.78
C THR A 254 11.21 26.86 4.16
N ILE A 255 12.10 25.89 4.18
CA ILE A 255 13.44 25.97 3.56
C ILE A 255 13.32 26.07 2.02
N LEU A 256 12.51 25.25 1.39
CA LEU A 256 12.29 25.30 -0.06
C LEU A 256 11.62 26.61 -0.50
N SER A 257 10.66 27.13 0.26
CA SER A 257 10.05 28.43 -0.02
C SER A 257 11.01 29.60 0.17
N SER A 258 11.94 29.52 1.12
CA SER A 258 12.97 30.53 1.34
C SER A 258 14.14 30.41 0.34
N SER A 259 14.42 29.21 -0.18
CA SER A 259 15.48 28.96 -1.17
C SER A 259 15.02 29.28 -2.60
N LEU A 260 13.74 29.09 -2.91
CA LEU A 260 13.15 29.45 -4.21
C LEU A 260 13.07 30.96 -4.46
N ASN A 261 13.20 31.78 -3.42
CA ASN A 261 13.34 33.24 -3.58
C ASN A 261 14.76 33.70 -3.92
N ARG A 262 15.74 32.80 -4.05
CA ARG A 262 17.10 33.15 -4.51
C ARG A 262 17.54 32.25 -5.64
N LYS A 263 17.39 32.76 -6.88
CA LYS A 263 17.87 32.20 -8.16
C LYS A 263 17.04 31.05 -8.73
N VAL A 264 15.94 31.39 -9.37
CA VAL A 264 15.35 30.58 -10.42
C VAL A 264 16.26 30.67 -11.66
N CYS A 265 16.85 29.55 -12.05
CA CYS A 265 17.47 29.42 -13.38
C CYS A 265 16.34 29.36 -14.41
N PRO A 266 16.31 30.24 -15.44
CA PRO A 266 15.20 30.27 -16.38
C PRO A 266 15.43 29.29 -17.52
N SER A 267 15.25 28.00 -17.27
CA SER A 267 14.94 27.02 -18.32
C SER A 267 14.62 25.66 -17.68
N GLN A 268 13.41 25.21 -17.99
CA GLN A 268 12.85 23.87 -17.74
C GLN A 268 12.33 23.58 -16.32
N SER A 269 11.14 24.10 -16.06
CA SER A 269 10.25 23.64 -15.01
C SER A 269 9.51 22.36 -15.43
N ARG A 270 9.87 21.22 -14.89
CA ARG A 270 8.97 20.08 -14.66
C ARG A 270 9.38 19.42 -13.38
N THR A 271 8.73 19.81 -12.30
CA THR A 271 8.81 19.13 -11.00
C THR A 271 7.88 17.92 -11.08
N CYS A 272 8.43 16.73 -11.28
CA CYS A 272 7.70 15.49 -11.06
C CYS A 272 7.72 15.20 -9.55
N ILE A 273 6.59 15.42 -8.87
CA ILE A 273 6.35 14.88 -7.54
C ILE A 273 5.80 13.45 -7.75
N GLY A 274 6.69 12.48 -7.79
CA GLY A 274 6.36 11.07 -7.73
C GLY A 274 6.81 10.51 -6.38
N SER A 275 5.95 9.75 -5.74
CA SER A 275 6.31 8.94 -4.58
C SER A 275 7.42 7.98 -4.99
N SER A 276 8.61 8.13 -4.39
CA SER A 276 9.83 7.36 -4.60
C SER A 276 10.76 7.95 -5.68
N TRP A 277 11.98 8.32 -5.25
CA TRP A 277 13.16 8.75 -5.99
C TRP A 277 13.27 10.27 -6.28
N VAL A 278 14.05 10.93 -5.48
CA VAL A 278 14.72 12.19 -5.84
C VAL A 278 16.04 11.82 -6.49
N MET A 279 16.17 12.02 -7.81
CA MET A 279 17.48 11.98 -8.46
C MET A 279 18.18 13.33 -8.33
N PRO A 280 19.49 13.38 -8.04
CA PRO A 280 20.25 14.63 -8.09
C PRO A 280 20.41 15.07 -9.55
N CYS A 281 20.19 16.34 -9.79
CA CYS A 281 20.52 16.99 -11.06
C CYS A 281 22.05 16.98 -11.20
N ALA A 282 22.60 16.12 -12.06
CA ALA A 282 23.99 16.22 -12.50
C ALA A 282 24.11 17.35 -13.53
N ARG A 283 25.21 18.15 -13.42
CA ARG A 283 25.59 19.21 -14.35
C ARG A 283 25.86 18.66 -15.75
#